data_5a114109401ac1aee89bd28b610c4da0
#
_entry.id   5a114109401ac1aee89bd28b610c4da0
#
_cell.length_a   1.000
_cell.length_b   1.000
_cell.length_c   1.000
_cell.angle_alpha   90.00
_cell.angle_beta   90.00
_cell.angle_gamma   90.00
#
_symmetry.space_group_name_H-M   'P 1'
#
loop_
_entity.id
_entity.type
_entity.pdbx_description
1 polymer ?
#
loop_
_entity_poly.entity_id
_entity_poly.type
_entity_poly.pdbx_seq_one_letter_code
_entity_poly.pdbx_strand_id
1 'polypeptide(L)'
;MKKIEAIIKPFKLDDVKDALHDVGVSGITVTEVKGFGRQKGHTELYRGAEYVIDFLPKVKVEVVVEDSLAENVIEAIENAARTGRIGDGKIFVLNVEQAIRIRTGDRGADAI
;
A
#
# COMPACT_ATOMS: atom_id res chain seq x y z
N MET A 1 12.21 -10.44 -8.59
CA MET A 1 11.37 -9.23 -8.49
C MET A 1 10.22 -9.46 -7.52
N LYS A 2 9.94 -8.48 -6.72
CA LYS A 2 8.82 -8.52 -5.77
C LYS A 2 7.90 -7.35 -6.02
N LYS A 3 6.61 -7.60 -5.95
CA LYS A 3 5.59 -6.57 -5.87
C LYS A 3 5.23 -6.39 -4.41
N ILE A 4 5.38 -5.19 -3.93
CA ILE A 4 5.02 -4.83 -2.57
C ILE A 4 3.76 -3.97 -2.66
N GLU A 5 2.71 -4.46 -2.03
CA GLU A 5 1.39 -3.87 -2.06
C GLU A 5 1.00 -3.51 -0.64
N ALA A 6 0.79 -2.24 -0.39
CA ALA A 6 0.46 -1.75 0.94
C ALA A 6 -0.92 -1.10 0.95
N ILE A 7 -1.76 -1.52 1.86
CA ILE A 7 -3.05 -0.88 2.11
C ILE A 7 -2.87 -0.02 3.35
N ILE A 8 -3.00 1.29 3.21
CA ILE A 8 -2.66 2.24 4.26
C ILE A 8 -3.79 3.25 4.49
N LYS A 9 -3.71 3.95 5.61
CA LYS A 9 -4.60 5.08 5.87
C LYS A 9 -4.31 6.20 4.88
N PRO A 10 -5.33 6.88 4.32
CA PRO A 10 -5.12 7.89 3.28
C PRO A 10 -4.17 9.02 3.68
N PHE A 11 -4.23 9.48 4.93
CA PHE A 11 -3.39 10.60 5.38
C PHE A 11 -1.91 10.22 5.53
N LYS A 12 -1.57 8.94 5.40
CA LYS A 12 -0.19 8.46 5.44
C LYS A 12 0.46 8.37 4.06
N LEU A 13 -0.27 8.66 3.00
CA LEU A 13 0.26 8.50 1.65
C LEU A 13 1.52 9.33 1.40
N ASP A 14 1.52 10.60 1.80
CA ASP A 14 2.69 11.45 1.56
C ASP A 14 3.91 10.96 2.33
N ASP A 15 3.73 10.54 3.58
CA ASP A 15 4.82 9.99 4.39
C ASP A 15 5.41 8.73 3.74
N VAL A 16 4.55 7.85 3.25
CA VAL A 16 4.97 6.61 2.57
C VAL A 16 5.69 6.94 1.27
N LYS A 17 5.17 7.87 0.48
CA LYS A 17 5.80 8.30 -0.76
C LYS A 17 7.21 8.82 -0.51
N ASP A 18 7.38 9.68 0.48
CA ASP A 18 8.67 10.26 0.83
C ASP A 18 9.66 9.18 1.31
N ALA A 19 9.17 8.26 2.16
CA ALA A 19 9.99 7.15 2.65
C ALA A 19 10.46 6.23 1.51
N LEU A 20 9.60 5.96 0.54
CA LEU A 20 9.94 5.15 -0.63
C LEU A 20 10.98 5.85 -1.51
N HIS A 21 10.83 7.14 -1.70
CA HIS A 21 11.82 7.94 -2.44
C HIS A 21 13.19 7.86 -1.77
N ASP A 22 13.22 7.96 -0.44
CA ASP A 22 14.48 7.95 0.33
C ASP A 22 15.22 6.60 0.22
N VAL A 23 14.53 5.50 -0.01
CA VAL A 23 15.17 4.19 -0.21
C VAL A 23 15.40 3.85 -1.67
N GLY A 24 15.20 4.81 -2.58
CA GLY A 24 15.56 4.66 -3.99
C GLY A 24 14.43 4.20 -4.91
N VAL A 25 13.19 4.21 -4.44
CA VAL A 25 12.04 3.90 -5.29
C VAL A 25 11.56 5.18 -5.97
N SER A 26 11.56 5.17 -7.30
CA SER A 26 11.17 6.35 -8.09
C SER A 26 9.76 6.28 -8.64
N GLY A 27 9.19 5.09 -8.79
CA GLY A 27 7.87 4.91 -9.36
C GLY A 27 6.95 4.13 -8.42
N ILE A 28 5.77 4.67 -8.17
CA ILE A 28 4.74 4.00 -7.38
C ILE A 28 3.41 4.10 -8.12
N THR A 29 2.54 3.13 -7.88
CA THR A 29 1.16 3.17 -8.34
C THR A 29 0.26 3.32 -7.12
N VAL A 30 -0.66 4.25 -7.19
CA VAL A 30 -1.57 4.56 -6.08
C VAL A 30 -3.01 4.39 -6.55
N THR A 31 -3.79 3.68 -5.76
CA THR A 31 -5.21 3.45 -6.02
C THR A 31 -6.00 3.77 -4.77
N GLU A 32 -7.06 4.53 -4.92
CA GLU A 32 -8.03 4.73 -3.84
C GLU A 32 -8.90 3.48 -3.72
N VAL A 33 -8.98 2.93 -2.52
CA VAL A 33 -9.74 1.71 -2.26
C VAL A 33 -10.58 1.89 -1.00
N LYS A 34 -11.48 0.94 -0.78
CA LYS A 34 -12.25 0.88 0.47
C LYS A 34 -11.90 -0.40 1.19
N GLY A 35 -11.65 -0.28 2.47
CA GLY A 35 -11.32 -1.41 3.31
C GLY A 35 -12.46 -1.79 4.24
N PHE A 36 -12.60 -3.09 4.46
CA PHE A 36 -13.47 -3.65 5.47
C PHE A 36 -12.63 -4.54 6.37
N GLY A 37 -12.77 -4.38 7.67
CA GLY A 37 -11.98 -5.19 8.59
C GLY A 37 -12.32 -4.89 10.04
N ARG A 38 -11.35 -5.14 10.91
CA ARG A 38 -11.51 -4.92 12.36
C ARG A 38 -11.65 -3.46 12.75
N GLN A 39 -11.24 -2.55 11.87
CA GLN A 39 -11.44 -1.13 12.09
C GLN A 39 -12.91 -0.82 11.88
N LYS A 40 -13.69 -0.97 12.91
CA LYS A 40 -15.06 -0.51 12.88
C LYS A 40 -15.04 1.00 12.94
N GLY A 41 -15.42 1.66 11.86
CA GLY A 41 -15.38 3.10 11.77
C GLY A 41 -16.32 3.73 12.75
N HIS A 42 -17.60 3.44 12.58
CA HIS A 42 -18.67 4.00 13.41
C HIS A 42 -19.79 3.01 13.56
N THR A 43 -20.48 3.16 14.68
CA THR A 43 -21.81 2.60 14.84
C THR A 43 -22.79 3.77 14.81
N GLU A 44 -23.76 3.71 13.93
CA GLU A 44 -24.78 4.74 13.81
C GLU A 44 -26.16 4.16 14.08
N LEU A 45 -27.01 4.98 14.69
CA LEU A 45 -28.42 4.65 14.89
C LEU A 45 -29.23 5.24 13.76
N TYR A 46 -29.97 4.39 13.07
CA TYR A 46 -30.90 4.82 12.03
C TYR A 46 -32.23 4.10 12.25
N ARG A 47 -33.30 4.88 12.45
CA ARG A 47 -34.63 4.34 12.75
C ARG A 47 -34.66 3.35 13.92
N GLY A 48 -33.85 3.62 14.94
CA GLY A 48 -33.74 2.76 16.10
C GLY A 48 -32.91 1.50 15.91
N ALA A 49 -32.35 1.28 14.73
CA ALA A 49 -31.43 0.19 14.46
C ALA A 49 -29.99 0.69 14.44
N GLU A 50 -29.10 -0.13 14.92
CA GLU A 50 -27.69 0.16 14.94
C GLU A 50 -27.05 -0.32 13.65
N TYR A 51 -26.32 0.57 12.95
CA TYR A 51 -25.59 0.26 11.73
C TYR A 51 -24.10 0.45 11.96
N VAL A 52 -23.33 -0.53 11.52
CA VAL A 52 -21.88 -0.44 11.51
C VAL A 52 -21.45 0.01 10.13
N ILE A 53 -20.63 1.04 10.07
CA ILE A 53 -20.02 1.46 8.80
C ILE A 53 -18.89 0.49 8.51
N ASP A 54 -19.12 -0.38 7.52
CA ASP A 54 -18.22 -1.49 7.23
C ASP A 54 -17.03 -1.09 6.37
N PHE A 55 -17.21 -0.10 5.49
CA PHE A 55 -16.18 0.29 4.52
C PHE A 55 -15.60 1.65 4.85
N LEU A 56 -14.28 1.69 4.91
CA LEU A 56 -13.53 2.91 5.17
C LEU A 56 -12.59 3.19 4.01
N PRO A 57 -12.36 4.46 3.69
CA PRO A 57 -11.39 4.81 2.66
C PRO A 57 -9.99 4.38 3.06
N LYS A 58 -9.28 3.79 2.11
CA LYS A 58 -7.89 3.39 2.22
C LYS A 58 -7.18 3.75 0.91
N VAL A 59 -5.88 3.65 0.92
CA VAL A 59 -5.05 3.83 -0.26
C VAL A 59 -4.21 2.58 -0.44
N LYS A 60 -4.17 2.08 -1.67
CA LYS A 60 -3.28 1.00 -2.05
C LYS A 60 -2.08 1.58 -2.79
N VAL A 61 -0.90 1.31 -2.26
CA VAL A 61 0.37 1.68 -2.88
C VAL A 61 1.03 0.41 -3.39
N GLU A 62 1.43 0.41 -4.66
CA GLU A 62 2.09 -0.73 -5.29
C GLU A 62 3.43 -0.30 -5.83
N VAL A 63 4.46 -1.09 -5.54
CA VAL A 63 5.79 -0.94 -6.12
C VAL A 63 6.33 -2.30 -6.52
N VAL A 64 7.09 -2.35 -7.59
CA VAL A 64 7.81 -3.55 -8.01
C VAL A 64 9.30 -3.24 -7.92
N VAL A 65 10.01 -4.07 -7.18
CA VAL A 65 11.44 -3.87 -6.91
C VAL A 65 12.21 -5.18 -7.05
N GLU A 66 13.51 -5.07 -7.18
CA GLU A 66 14.38 -6.24 -7.12
C GLU A 66 14.37 -6.83 -5.70
N ASP A 67 14.64 -8.14 -5.61
CA ASP A 67 14.64 -8.85 -4.34
C ASP A 67 15.55 -8.19 -3.30
N SER A 68 16.70 -7.69 -3.74
CA SER A 68 17.66 -7.07 -2.84
C SER A 68 17.17 -5.79 -2.17
N LEU A 69 16.19 -5.12 -2.76
CA LEU A 69 15.62 -3.89 -2.22
C LEU A 69 14.32 -4.12 -1.42
N ALA A 70 13.74 -5.30 -1.55
CA ALA A 70 12.41 -5.57 -1.01
C ALA A 70 12.29 -5.31 0.48
N GLU A 71 13.24 -5.79 1.27
CA GLU A 71 13.18 -5.62 2.74
C GLU A 71 13.28 -4.15 3.15
N ASN A 72 14.15 -3.38 2.50
CA ASN A 72 14.26 -1.95 2.77
C ASN A 72 12.96 -1.20 2.46
N VAL A 73 12.28 -1.60 1.38
CA VAL A 73 11.00 -1.02 0.98
C VAL A 73 9.91 -1.37 2.00
N ILE A 74 9.85 -2.63 2.43
CA ILE A 74 8.89 -3.09 3.45
C ILE A 74 9.06 -2.28 4.74
N GLU A 75 10.28 -2.15 5.23
CA GLU A 75 10.57 -1.39 6.44
C GLU A 75 10.21 0.08 6.29
N ALA A 76 10.52 0.68 5.15
CA ALA A 76 10.20 2.08 4.88
C ALA A 76 8.69 2.33 4.94
N ILE A 77 7.89 1.46 4.31
CA ILE A 77 6.44 1.58 4.32
C ILE A 77 5.91 1.36 5.74
N GLU A 78 6.37 0.31 6.39
CA GLU A 78 5.91 -0.05 7.74
C GLU A 78 6.13 1.10 8.71
N ASN A 79 7.33 1.66 8.73
CA ASN A 79 7.66 2.76 9.64
C ASN A 79 6.89 4.04 9.31
N ALA A 80 6.72 4.36 8.04
CA ALA A 80 6.02 5.58 7.61
C ALA A 80 4.50 5.50 7.82
N ALA A 81 3.92 4.31 7.65
CA ALA A 81 2.47 4.12 7.70
C ALA A 81 1.92 3.82 9.10
N ARG A 82 2.79 3.38 10.02
CA ARG A 82 2.35 2.95 11.35
C ARG A 82 1.88 4.12 12.20
N THR A 83 0.71 3.96 12.79
CA THR A 83 0.22 4.84 13.87
C THR A 83 0.13 4.10 15.20
N GLY A 84 0.15 2.77 15.17
CA GLY A 84 -0.06 1.92 16.35
C GLY A 84 -1.53 1.66 16.67
N ARG A 85 -2.43 2.17 15.83
CA ARG A 85 -3.87 2.02 16.02
C ARG A 85 -4.45 1.02 15.03
N ILE A 86 -5.59 0.47 15.37
CA ILE A 86 -6.35 -0.41 14.48
C ILE A 86 -6.62 0.34 13.17
N GLY A 87 -6.47 -0.35 12.06
CA GLY A 87 -6.69 0.23 10.74
C GLY A 87 -5.45 0.73 10.04
N ASP A 88 -4.27 0.54 10.61
CA ASP A 88 -3.00 0.91 9.96
C ASP A 88 -2.78 0.22 8.62
N GLY A 89 -3.39 -0.93 8.43
CA GLY A 89 -3.34 -1.65 7.17
C GLY A 89 -2.35 -2.79 7.18
N LYS A 90 -2.04 -3.26 5.97
CA LYS A 90 -1.19 -4.44 5.78
C LYS A 90 -0.30 -4.26 4.57
N ILE A 91 0.79 -4.97 4.56
CA ILE A 91 1.71 -5.06 3.43
C ILE A 91 1.69 -6.50 2.94
N PHE A 92 1.51 -6.66 1.64
CA PHE A 92 1.59 -7.95 0.96
C PHE A 92 2.78 -7.97 0.03
N VAL A 93 3.48 -9.08 -0.01
CA VAL A 93 4.64 -9.26 -0.87
C VAL A 93 4.37 -10.43 -1.81
N LEU A 94 4.47 -10.16 -3.10
CA LEU A 94 4.19 -11.16 -4.13
C LEU A 94 5.40 -11.31 -5.05
N ASN A 95 5.58 -12.52 -5.56
CA ASN A 95 6.58 -12.75 -6.60
C ASN A 95 6.05 -12.24 -7.94
N VAL A 96 6.91 -11.54 -8.66
CA VAL A 96 6.62 -11.07 -10.02
C VAL A 96 7.42 -11.93 -11.00
N GLU A 97 6.73 -12.62 -11.88
CA GLU A 97 7.38 -13.49 -12.85
C GLU A 97 8.02 -12.71 -13.99
N GLN A 98 7.33 -11.67 -14.46
CA GLN A 98 7.83 -10.81 -15.54
C GLN A 98 7.40 -9.37 -15.33
N ALA A 99 8.26 -8.45 -15.76
CA ALA A 99 7.94 -7.05 -15.91
C ALA A 99 8.38 -6.61 -17.30
N ILE A 100 7.56 -5.81 -17.97
CA ILE A 100 7.83 -5.33 -19.31
C ILE A 100 7.50 -3.85 -19.33
N ARG A 101 8.49 -3.03 -19.74
CA ARG A 101 8.23 -1.61 -19.92
C ARG A 101 7.60 -1.38 -21.29
N ILE A 102 6.41 -0.83 -21.31
CA ILE A 102 5.63 -0.69 -22.55
C ILE A 102 6.36 0.15 -23.58
N ARG A 103 6.93 1.29 -23.16
CA ARG A 103 7.56 2.22 -24.09
C ARG A 103 8.78 1.63 -24.80
N THR A 104 9.57 0.82 -24.10
CA THR A 104 10.87 0.35 -24.63
C THR A 104 10.89 -1.13 -24.96
N GLY A 105 9.95 -1.90 -24.42
CA GLY A 105 9.98 -3.35 -24.49
C GLY A 105 11.02 -4.01 -23.59
N ASP A 106 11.69 -3.25 -22.72
CA ASP A 106 12.64 -3.82 -21.77
C ASP A 106 11.93 -4.80 -20.84
N ARG A 107 12.67 -5.83 -20.43
CA ARG A 107 12.13 -6.90 -19.60
C ARG A 107 12.95 -7.11 -18.34
N GLY A 108 12.28 -7.65 -17.32
CA GLY A 108 12.93 -8.02 -16.07
C GLY A 108 13.42 -6.79 -15.31
N ALA A 109 14.63 -6.88 -14.77
CA ALA A 109 15.21 -5.82 -13.95
C ALA A 109 15.31 -4.47 -14.70
N ASP A 110 15.51 -4.53 -16.01
CA ASP A 110 15.59 -3.33 -16.84
C ASP A 110 14.24 -2.63 -17.02
N ALA A 111 13.15 -3.30 -16.69
CA ALA A 111 11.79 -2.78 -16.83
C ALA A 111 11.28 -2.09 -15.56
N ILE A 112 12.00 -2.21 -14.46
CA ILE A 112 11.55 -1.68 -13.16
C ILE A 112 12.50 -0.64 -12.59
#